data_a65d821b01c50260169534cb400e066d
#
_entry.id   a65d821b01c50260169534cb400e066d
#
_cell.length_a   1.000
_cell.length_b   1.000
_cell.length_c   1.000
_cell.angle_alpha   90.00
_cell.angle_beta   90.00
_cell.angle_gamma   90.00
#
_symmetry.space_group_name_H-M   'P 1'
#
loop_
_entity.id
_entity.type
_entity.pdbx_description
1 polymer ?
#
loop_
_entity_poly.entity_id
_entity_poly.type
_entity_poly.pdbx_seq_one_letter_code
_entity_poly.pdbx_strand_id
1 'polypeptide(L)'
;MSNSGDKPLPAVGAYWIDEADYPAALRMFDDGNALPRTWVEWRKIAEEMEKGLKAYGHPVMRVRIDPATFPQWCIAHNTSPGRQARRMFVAAAVKARYGEQN
;
A
#
# COMPACT_ATOMS: atom_id res chain seq x y z
N MET A 1 -0.51 -16.88 -28.71
CA MET A 1 -0.51 -16.76 -28.18
C MET A 1 -0.48 -16.43 -27.24
N SER A 2 -0.17 -16.39 -26.84
CA SER A 2 -0.05 -16.27 -26.09
C SER A 2 0.09 -15.56 -25.31
N ASN A 3 0.35 -15.26 -24.92
CA ASN A 3 0.58 -14.71 -24.32
C ASN A 3 0.71 -13.99 -23.43
N SER A 4 1.34 -14.17 -23.59
CA SER A 4 1.94 -13.57 -22.43
C SER A 4 1.18 -12.35 -21.97
N GLY A 5 0.74 -11.56 -22.85
CA GLY A 5 -0.13 -10.45 -22.50
C GLY A 5 -1.40 -10.89 -21.81
N ASP A 6 -1.65 -12.17 -21.89
CA ASP A 6 -2.86 -12.74 -21.33
C ASP A 6 -2.71 -13.22 -19.90
N LYS A 7 -1.52 -13.09 -19.35
CA LYS A 7 -1.35 -13.45 -17.96
C LYS A 7 -2.22 -12.60 -17.08
N PRO A 8 -2.98 -13.21 -16.17
CA PRO A 8 -3.73 -12.39 -15.22
C PRO A 8 -2.77 -11.58 -14.41
N LEU A 9 -3.14 -10.33 -14.19
CA LEU A 9 -2.35 -9.51 -13.30
C LEU A 9 -2.45 -10.08 -11.90
N PRO A 10 -1.36 -10.05 -11.13
CA PRO A 10 -1.48 -10.32 -9.71
C PRO A 10 -2.33 -9.22 -9.09
N ALA A 11 -2.49 -9.19 -7.83
CA ALA A 11 -3.30 -8.16 -7.20
C ALA A 11 -2.68 -6.78 -7.38
N VAL A 12 -3.52 -5.76 -7.35
CA VAL A 12 -3.06 -4.40 -7.17
C VAL A 12 -2.83 -4.20 -5.68
N GLY A 13 -1.65 -3.76 -5.30
CA GLY A 13 -1.34 -3.53 -3.91
C GLY A 13 -1.91 -2.22 -3.42
N ALA A 14 -2.39 -2.21 -2.19
CA ALA A 14 -2.89 -1.00 -1.54
C ALA A 14 -2.38 -0.99 -0.11
N TYR A 15 -1.73 0.10 0.30
CA TYR A 15 -1.25 0.13 1.67
C TYR A 15 -2.42 0.20 2.63
N TRP A 16 -2.23 -0.37 3.80
CA TRP A 16 -3.26 -0.43 4.82
C TRP A 16 -2.67 -0.06 6.18
N ILE A 17 -3.43 0.69 6.96
CA ILE A 17 -3.03 1.06 8.30
C ILE A 17 -4.12 0.59 9.25
N ASP A 18 -3.73 -0.18 10.25
CA ASP A 18 -4.69 -0.65 11.26
C ASP A 18 -5.11 0.52 12.15
N GLU A 19 -6.31 0.42 12.68
CA GLU A 19 -6.87 1.50 13.48
C GLU A 19 -5.96 1.90 14.64
N ALA A 20 -5.45 0.92 15.36
CA ALA A 20 -4.60 1.17 16.51
C ALA A 20 -3.30 1.88 16.14
N ASP A 21 -2.85 1.70 14.90
CA ASP A 21 -1.60 2.27 14.43
C ASP A 21 -1.74 3.65 13.81
N TYR A 22 -2.97 4.09 13.59
CA TYR A 22 -3.21 5.29 12.79
C TYR A 22 -2.57 6.56 13.37
N PRO A 23 -2.72 6.83 14.69
CA PRO A 23 -2.07 8.04 15.23
C PRO A 23 -0.56 8.03 15.05
N ALA A 24 0.06 6.89 15.28
CA ALA A 24 1.52 6.77 15.11
C ALA A 24 1.91 6.92 13.65
N ALA A 25 1.10 6.38 12.74
CA ALA A 25 1.36 6.51 11.31
C ALA A 25 1.31 7.96 10.86
N LEU A 26 0.33 8.73 11.34
CA LEU A 26 0.24 10.14 10.99
C LEU A 26 1.47 10.93 11.45
N ARG A 27 2.00 10.59 12.60
CA ARG A 27 3.21 11.24 13.10
C ARG A 27 4.45 10.82 12.34
N MET A 28 4.46 9.58 11.88
CA MET A 28 5.64 9.00 11.21
C MET A 28 5.75 9.44 9.75
N PHE A 29 4.62 9.52 9.04
CA PHE A 29 4.66 9.87 7.62
C PHE A 29 5.00 11.34 7.41
N ASP A 30 5.88 11.61 6.44
CA ASP A 30 6.22 12.97 6.06
C ASP A 30 4.99 13.77 5.65
N ASP A 31 4.06 13.09 4.97
CA ASP A 31 2.84 13.72 4.48
C ASP A 31 1.64 13.43 5.38
N GLY A 32 1.89 13.14 6.65
CA GLY A 32 0.81 12.83 7.59
C GLY A 32 -0.23 13.92 7.68
N ASN A 33 0.19 15.19 7.51
CA ASN A 33 -0.75 16.31 7.54
C ASN A 33 -1.74 16.31 6.39
N ALA A 34 -1.41 15.62 5.31
CA ALA A 34 -2.29 15.55 4.14
C ALA A 34 -3.27 14.39 4.22
N LEU A 35 -3.13 13.54 5.22
CA LEU A 35 -4.02 12.40 5.39
C LEU A 35 -5.19 12.79 6.31
N PRO A 36 -6.32 12.06 6.22
CA PRO A 36 -7.45 12.37 7.09
C PRO A 36 -7.08 12.31 8.56
N ARG A 37 -7.77 13.12 9.37
CA ARG A 37 -7.48 13.21 10.80
C ARG A 37 -7.80 11.93 11.55
N THR A 38 -8.83 11.21 11.11
CA THR A 38 -9.29 10.02 11.82
C THR A 38 -9.13 8.80 10.95
N TRP A 39 -8.94 7.66 11.61
CA TRP A 39 -8.85 6.40 10.91
C TRP A 39 -10.15 6.07 10.17
N VAL A 40 -11.30 6.42 10.75
CA VAL A 40 -12.58 6.13 10.12
C VAL A 40 -12.68 6.84 8.76
N GLU A 41 -12.25 8.11 8.71
CA GLU A 41 -12.25 8.85 7.46
C GLU A 41 -11.27 8.26 6.46
N TRP A 42 -10.09 7.89 6.94
CA TRP A 42 -9.08 7.28 6.09
C TRP A 42 -9.56 5.94 5.53
N ARG A 43 -10.16 5.13 6.39
CA ARG A 43 -10.68 3.82 5.99
C ARG A 43 -11.73 3.95 4.89
N LYS A 44 -12.62 4.93 5.02
CA LYS A 44 -13.65 5.17 4.00
C LYS A 44 -13.03 5.41 2.64
N ILE A 45 -12.03 6.26 2.60
CA ILE A 45 -11.34 6.58 1.34
C ILE A 45 -10.65 5.34 0.80
N ALA A 46 -9.96 4.61 1.67
CA ALA A 46 -9.24 3.41 1.27
C ALA A 46 -10.18 2.34 0.71
N GLU A 47 -11.32 2.15 1.37
CA GLU A 47 -12.28 1.15 0.93
C GLU A 47 -12.98 1.54 -0.36
N GLU A 48 -13.21 2.84 -0.56
CA GLU A 48 -13.77 3.32 -1.82
C GLU A 48 -12.82 3.04 -2.97
N MET A 49 -11.54 3.27 -2.74
CA MET A 49 -10.54 2.99 -3.76
C MET A 49 -10.48 1.51 -4.09
N GLU A 50 -10.49 0.66 -3.05
CA GLU A 50 -10.50 -0.78 -3.25
C GLU A 50 -11.72 -1.23 -4.05
N LYS A 51 -12.86 -0.66 -3.73
CA LYS A 51 -14.11 -0.98 -4.41
C LYS A 51 -14.02 -0.63 -5.89
N GLY A 52 -13.45 0.53 -6.19
CA GLY A 52 -13.26 0.95 -7.57
C GLY A 52 -12.36 0.02 -8.34
N LEU A 53 -11.25 -0.40 -7.73
CA LEU A 53 -10.32 -1.33 -8.37
C LEU A 53 -11.00 -2.67 -8.64
N LYS A 54 -11.75 -3.17 -7.68
CA LYS A 54 -12.44 -4.46 -7.83
C LYS A 54 -13.50 -4.37 -8.92
N ALA A 55 -14.17 -3.23 -9.03
CA ALA A 55 -15.19 -3.03 -10.07
C ALA A 55 -14.60 -3.12 -11.46
N TYR A 56 -13.31 -2.80 -11.61
CA TYR A 56 -12.61 -2.94 -12.87
C TYR A 56 -11.93 -4.28 -13.05
N GLY A 57 -12.20 -5.22 -12.13
CA GLY A 57 -11.68 -6.56 -12.26
C GLY A 57 -10.30 -6.78 -11.67
N HIS A 58 -9.81 -5.84 -10.85
CA HIS A 58 -8.49 -5.95 -10.25
C HIS A 58 -8.61 -6.49 -8.83
N PRO A 59 -8.01 -7.65 -8.54
CA PRO A 59 -7.93 -8.09 -7.14
C PRO A 59 -7.07 -7.11 -6.36
N VAL A 60 -7.42 -6.86 -5.12
CA VAL A 60 -6.68 -5.92 -4.27
C VAL A 60 -5.98 -6.69 -3.16
N MET A 61 -4.70 -6.41 -2.98
CA MET A 61 -3.93 -6.96 -1.89
C MET A 61 -3.59 -5.84 -0.92
N ARG A 62 -4.10 -5.93 0.30
CA ARG A 62 -3.75 -4.97 1.34
C ARG A 62 -2.37 -5.27 1.87
N VAL A 63 -1.55 -4.23 1.99
CA VAL A 63 -0.19 -4.36 2.51
C VAL A 63 -0.10 -3.50 3.77
N ARG A 64 -0.09 -4.14 4.92
CA ARG A 64 -0.09 -3.43 6.18
C ARG A 64 1.22 -2.68 6.38
N ILE A 65 1.13 -1.42 6.80
CA ILE A 65 2.30 -0.65 7.21
C ILE A 65 2.31 -0.57 8.72
N ASP A 66 3.41 -1.02 9.31
CA ASP A 66 3.63 -0.96 10.74
C ASP A 66 4.48 0.26 11.04
N PRO A 67 3.94 1.27 11.75
CA PRO A 67 4.72 2.49 12.01
C PRO A 67 5.98 2.24 12.83
N ALA A 68 6.07 1.12 13.53
CA ALA A 68 7.24 0.80 14.31
C ALA A 68 8.41 0.33 13.45
N THR A 69 8.13 -0.30 12.31
CA THR A 69 9.18 -0.89 11.47
C THR A 69 9.36 -0.20 10.12
N PHE A 70 8.34 0.50 9.66
CA PHE A 70 8.41 1.13 8.35
C PHE A 70 9.57 2.12 8.19
N PRO A 71 9.89 2.95 9.20
CA PRO A 71 11.02 3.87 9.04
C PRO A 71 12.34 3.17 8.75
N GLN A 72 12.56 2.01 9.36
CA GLN A 72 13.78 1.24 9.12
C GLN A 72 13.82 0.74 7.68
N TRP A 73 12.68 0.26 7.19
CA TRP A 73 12.58 -0.17 5.81
C TRP A 73 12.91 1.00 4.86
N CYS A 74 12.42 2.18 5.18
CA CYS A 74 12.68 3.38 4.37
C CYS A 74 14.17 3.71 4.34
N ILE A 75 14.82 3.65 5.50
CA ILE A 75 16.25 3.92 5.57
C ILE A 75 17.01 2.92 4.70
N ALA A 76 16.66 1.65 4.78
CA ALA A 76 17.33 0.60 4.02
C ALA A 76 17.14 0.79 2.51
N HIS A 77 16.10 1.52 2.10
CA HIS A 77 15.80 1.74 0.68
C HIS A 77 16.04 3.17 0.25
N ASN A 78 16.77 3.94 1.06
CA ASN A 78 17.16 5.32 0.73
C ASN A 78 15.97 6.21 0.40
N THR A 79 14.92 6.14 1.20
CA THR A 79 13.75 6.97 0.98
C THR A 79 13.22 7.43 2.33
N SER A 80 12.49 8.54 2.32
CA SER A 80 11.82 9.02 3.53
C SER A 80 10.43 8.40 3.61
N PRO A 81 9.84 8.32 4.81
CA PRO A 81 8.55 7.65 4.99
C PRO A 81 7.39 8.52 4.51
N GLY A 82 7.21 8.59 3.22
CA GLY A 82 6.16 9.37 2.60
C GLY A 82 5.45 8.57 1.53
N ARG A 83 4.81 9.29 0.63
CA ARG A 83 3.99 8.69 -0.41
C ARG A 83 4.77 7.74 -1.30
N GLN A 84 5.96 8.16 -1.74
CA GLN A 84 6.76 7.32 -2.61
C GLN A 84 7.20 6.05 -1.90
N ALA A 85 7.59 6.18 -0.63
CA ALA A 85 8.01 5.01 0.14
C ALA A 85 6.86 4.01 0.29
N ARG A 86 5.64 4.49 0.51
CA ARG A 86 4.49 3.60 0.60
C ARG A 86 4.28 2.84 -0.72
N ARG A 87 4.45 3.52 -1.84
CA ARG A 87 4.30 2.88 -3.15
C ARG A 87 5.37 1.81 -3.36
N MET A 88 6.61 2.13 -3.00
CA MET A 88 7.71 1.18 -3.12
C MET A 88 7.49 -0.04 -2.23
N PHE A 89 7.04 0.20 -1.01
CA PHE A 89 6.81 -0.85 -0.03
C PHE A 89 5.71 -1.81 -0.52
N VAL A 90 4.63 -1.23 -1.03
CA VAL A 90 3.53 -2.02 -1.56
C VAL A 90 3.97 -2.82 -2.77
N ALA A 91 4.72 -2.21 -3.69
CA ALA A 91 5.22 -2.90 -4.87
C ALA A 91 6.11 -4.08 -4.48
N ALA A 92 6.97 -3.87 -3.49
CA ALA A 92 7.86 -4.93 -3.02
C ALA A 92 7.06 -6.09 -2.41
N ALA A 93 6.00 -5.77 -1.67
CA ALA A 93 5.18 -6.79 -1.04
C ALA A 93 4.41 -7.62 -2.08
N VAL A 94 3.88 -6.95 -3.10
CA VAL A 94 3.18 -7.65 -4.17
C VAL A 94 4.14 -8.56 -4.92
N LYS A 95 5.33 -8.06 -5.22
CA LYS A 95 6.35 -8.85 -5.89
C LYS A 95 6.74 -10.07 -5.05
N ALA A 96 6.91 -9.88 -3.76
CA ALA A 96 7.27 -10.98 -2.87
C ALA A 96 6.17 -12.04 -2.83
N ARG A 97 4.91 -11.61 -2.87
CA ARG A 97 3.77 -12.53 -2.80
C ARG A 97 3.60 -13.33 -4.07
N TYR A 98 3.80 -12.71 -5.23
CA TYR A 98 3.54 -13.34 -6.52
C TYR A 98 4.79 -13.71 -7.29
N GLY A 99 5.95 -13.28 -6.82
CA GLY A 99 7.20 -13.58 -7.47
C GLY A 99 7.42 -12.79 -8.74
N GLU A 100 8.50 -13.17 -9.44
CA GLU A 100 8.83 -12.55 -10.72
C GLU A 100 7.93 -13.15 -11.79
N GLN A 101 7.35 -12.28 -12.58
CA GLN A 101 6.51 -12.72 -13.69
C GLN A 101 7.35 -12.76 -14.95
N ASN A 102 7.68 -13.93 -15.40
CA ASN A 102 8.50 -14.09 -16.61
C ASN A 102 7.70 -14.64 -17.75
#